data_4f947e1d27b4812c4dcaea02a4919e3a
#
_entry.id   4f947e1d27b4812c4dcaea02a4919e3a
#
_cell.length_a   1.000
_cell.length_b   1.000
_cell.length_c   1.000
_cell.angle_alpha   90.00
_cell.angle_beta   90.00
_cell.angle_gamma   90.00
#
_symmetry.space_group_name_H-M   'P 1'
#
loop_
_entity.id
_entity.type
_entity.pdbx_description
1 polymer ?
#
loop_
_entity_poly.entity_id
_entity_poly.type
_entity_poly.pdbx_seq_one_letter_code
_entity_poly.pdbx_strand_id
1 'polypeptide(L)'
;RHAAYRILRGVKNRFGSTNEIGVFEMRQDGLAEVENPSEYMLSGRPENASGSVVACSMEGTRPILIEIQALVCHSNFGMPRRTAAGTDYNRVNLLMAVLEKRLGMSLGNCDAYVNIAGGIRMNEPAIDLGIVMAIVSSYRNRPVDEKTIVFGEVGLSGEVRAVNMP
;
A
#
# COMPACT_ATOMS: atom_id res chain seq x y z
N ARG A 1 -2.71 -4.64 25.22
CA ARG A 1 -3.74 -4.98 24.25
C ARG A 1 -3.47 -4.25 22.94
N HIS A 2 -3.41 -4.99 21.86
CA HIS A 2 -3.07 -4.44 20.55
C HIS A 2 -4.33 -4.17 19.74
N ALA A 3 -4.39 -3.01 19.12
CA ALA A 3 -5.46 -2.67 18.20
C ALA A 3 -5.17 -3.30 16.84
N ALA A 4 -6.19 -3.84 16.22
CA ALA A 4 -6.15 -4.28 14.84
C ALA A 4 -6.90 -3.26 13.98
N TYR A 5 -6.34 -2.95 12.82
CA TYR A 5 -6.88 -1.95 11.91
C TYR A 5 -7.35 -2.59 10.62
N ARG A 6 -8.42 -2.08 10.06
CA ARG A 6 -8.90 -2.46 8.73
C ARG A 6 -9.14 -1.24 7.88
N ILE A 7 -8.91 -1.41 6.58
CA ILE A 7 -9.20 -0.41 5.58
C ILE A 7 -10.27 -0.97 4.65
N LEU A 8 -11.31 -0.18 4.45
CA LEU A 8 -12.34 -0.51 3.49
C LEU A 8 -12.16 0.36 2.26
N ARG A 9 -12.02 -0.29 1.12
CA ARG A 9 -11.98 0.37 -0.17
C ARG A 9 -13.09 -0.21 -1.05
N GLY A 10 -13.86 0.67 -1.65
CA GLY A 10 -14.81 0.27 -2.67
C GLY A 10 -14.07 -0.20 -3.92
N VAL A 11 -14.03 -1.51 -4.15
CA VAL A 11 -13.46 -2.08 -5.38
C VAL A 11 -14.48 -2.03 -6.50
N LYS A 12 -15.74 -2.24 -6.16
CA LYS A 12 -16.89 -2.06 -7.04
C LYS A 12 -17.96 -1.30 -6.29
N ASN A 13 -18.31 -0.16 -6.80
CA ASN A 13 -19.37 0.64 -6.22
C ASN A 13 -20.32 1.09 -7.33
N ARG A 14 -21.55 0.62 -7.30
CA ARG A 14 -22.58 0.97 -8.29
C ARG A 14 -23.13 2.38 -8.09
N PHE A 15 -22.96 2.96 -6.89
CA PHE A 15 -23.62 4.18 -6.47
C PHE A 15 -22.65 5.31 -6.10
N GLY A 16 -21.36 5.11 -6.28
CA GLY A 16 -20.37 6.12 -5.93
C GLY A 16 -18.96 5.78 -6.35
N SER A 17 -18.01 6.54 -5.82
CA SER A 17 -16.59 6.37 -6.12
C SER A 17 -16.02 5.10 -5.50
N THR A 18 -15.17 4.41 -6.25
CA THR A 18 -14.35 3.30 -5.73
C THR A 18 -13.04 3.78 -5.12
N ASN A 19 -12.81 5.09 -5.10
CA ASN A 19 -11.55 5.68 -4.64
C ASN A 19 -11.57 6.06 -3.16
N GLU A 20 -12.70 5.91 -2.50
CA GLU A 20 -12.82 6.19 -1.07
C GLU A 20 -12.23 5.05 -0.24
N ILE A 21 -11.42 5.43 0.73
CA ILE A 21 -10.78 4.50 1.65
C ILE A 21 -11.05 4.97 3.06
N GLY A 22 -11.64 4.09 3.87
CA GLY A 22 -11.85 4.32 5.28
C GLY A 22 -10.90 3.49 6.14
N VAL A 23 -10.47 4.03 7.25
CA VAL A 23 -9.62 3.36 8.21
C VAL A 23 -10.42 3.05 9.46
N PHE A 24 -10.44 1.78 9.87
CA PHE A 24 -11.22 1.32 11.00
C PHE A 24 -10.36 0.51 11.96
N GLU A 25 -10.55 0.76 13.24
CA GLU A 25 -9.97 -0.04 14.31
C GLU A 25 -10.88 -1.23 14.61
N MET A 26 -10.29 -2.43 14.70
CA MET A 26 -11.00 -3.62 15.12
C MET A 26 -11.13 -3.63 16.63
N ARG A 27 -12.36 -3.59 17.13
CA ARG A 27 -12.68 -3.69 18.56
C ARG A 27 -13.50 -4.96 18.83
N GLN A 28 -13.68 -5.30 20.09
CA GLN A 28 -14.49 -6.46 20.49
C GLN A 28 -15.92 -6.39 19.99
N ASP A 29 -16.47 -5.19 19.89
CA ASP A 29 -17.82 -4.89 19.45
C ASP A 29 -17.93 -4.56 17.95
N GLY A 30 -16.85 -4.71 17.18
CA GLY A 30 -16.83 -4.50 15.74
C GLY A 30 -15.75 -3.51 15.28
N LEU A 31 -16.05 -2.81 14.19
CA LEU A 31 -15.14 -1.83 13.60
C LEU A 31 -15.44 -0.45 14.15
N ALA A 32 -14.40 0.29 14.52
CA ALA A 32 -14.51 1.70 14.87
C ALA A 32 -13.52 2.50 14.02
N GLU A 33 -13.94 3.67 13.55
CA GLU A 33 -13.08 4.55 12.78
C GLU A 33 -11.90 5.05 13.61
N VAL A 34 -10.73 5.07 13.01
CA VAL A 34 -9.53 5.64 13.65
C VAL A 34 -9.49 7.13 13.33
N GLU A 35 -9.70 7.97 14.34
CA GLU A 35 -9.77 9.42 14.16
C GLU A 35 -8.42 10.03 13.78
N ASN A 36 -7.35 9.55 14.41
CA ASN A 36 -6.01 10.07 14.20
C ASN A 36 -5.00 8.94 13.89
N PRO A 37 -5.13 8.26 12.73
CA PRO A 37 -4.16 7.21 12.39
C PRO A 37 -2.73 7.74 12.26
N SER A 38 -2.55 9.04 12.02
CA SER A 38 -1.24 9.67 11.97
C SER A 38 -0.43 9.56 13.26
N GLU A 39 -1.08 9.37 14.40
CA GLU A 39 -0.39 9.14 15.68
C GLU A 39 0.47 7.86 15.66
N TYR A 40 0.12 6.90 14.82
CA TYR A 40 0.82 5.64 14.68
C TYR A 40 1.85 5.65 13.57
N MET A 41 1.95 6.74 12.84
CA MET A 41 2.89 6.89 11.74
C MET A 41 4.26 7.30 12.25
N LEU A 42 5.28 6.88 11.52
CA LEU A 42 6.65 7.27 11.84
C LEU A 42 6.81 8.79 11.67
N SER A 43 7.45 9.41 12.64
CA SER A 43 7.80 10.82 12.55
C SER A 43 8.73 11.08 11.37
N GLY A 44 8.61 12.24 10.75
CA GLY A 44 9.42 12.61 9.59
C GLY A 44 8.84 12.23 8.25
N ARG A 45 7.65 11.63 8.22
CA ARG A 45 6.96 11.36 6.97
C ARG A 45 6.57 12.68 6.31
N PRO A 46 6.93 12.89 5.02
CA PRO A 46 6.60 14.14 4.35
C PRO A 46 5.09 14.26 4.12
N GLU A 47 4.56 15.45 4.37
CA GLU A 47 3.15 15.76 4.09
C GLU A 47 2.94 15.92 2.59
N ASN A 48 1.81 15.44 2.09
CA ASN A 48 1.38 15.61 0.69
C ASN A 48 2.39 15.10 -0.35
N ALA A 49 3.27 14.18 0.03
CA ALA A 49 4.17 13.58 -0.93
C ALA A 49 3.51 12.38 -1.62
N SER A 50 3.58 12.35 -2.96
CA SER A 50 3.13 11.16 -3.70
C SER A 50 4.06 9.98 -3.43
N GLY A 51 3.52 8.76 -3.52
CA GLY A 51 4.29 7.54 -3.38
C GLY A 51 4.52 7.07 -1.96
N SER A 52 3.99 7.75 -0.95
CA SER A 52 4.12 7.35 0.44
C SER A 52 2.78 6.83 0.96
N VAL A 53 2.79 5.62 1.49
CA VAL A 53 1.59 4.93 2.01
C VAL A 53 1.94 4.26 3.32
N VAL A 54 1.04 4.33 4.29
CA VAL A 54 1.17 3.56 5.51
C VAL A 54 0.39 2.26 5.36
N ALA A 55 1.07 1.15 5.53
CA ALA A 55 0.49 -0.17 5.52
C ALA A 55 0.46 -0.75 6.93
N CYS A 56 -0.42 -1.71 7.13
CA CYS A 56 -0.48 -2.48 8.36
C CYS A 56 -0.20 -3.95 8.04
N SER A 57 0.61 -4.57 8.86
CA SER A 57 0.85 -6.00 8.83
C SER A 57 0.79 -6.56 10.24
N MET A 58 0.86 -7.88 10.36
CA MET A 58 0.86 -8.57 11.66
C MET A 58 2.20 -9.23 11.89
N GLU A 59 2.75 -9.02 13.07
CA GLU A 59 3.88 -9.80 13.57
C GLU A 59 3.38 -10.61 14.76
N GLY A 60 3.11 -11.90 14.52
CA GLY A 60 2.37 -12.70 15.48
C GLY A 60 0.95 -12.17 15.63
N THR A 61 0.59 -11.75 16.83
CA THR A 61 -0.72 -11.13 17.12
C THR A 61 -0.66 -9.61 17.17
N ARG A 62 0.48 -9.03 16.79
CA ARG A 62 0.76 -7.61 16.97
C ARG A 62 0.65 -6.87 15.64
N PRO A 63 -0.24 -5.88 15.52
CA PRO A 63 -0.26 -5.04 14.33
C PRO A 63 0.97 -4.13 14.29
N ILE A 64 1.55 -4.03 13.11
CA ILE A 64 2.71 -3.18 12.84
C ILE A 64 2.36 -2.24 11.72
N LEU A 65 2.59 -0.95 11.93
CA LEU A 65 2.45 0.07 10.91
C LEU A 65 3.79 0.30 10.23
N ILE A 66 3.76 0.32 8.90
CA ILE A 66 4.96 0.44 8.08
C ILE A 66 4.71 1.51 7.03
N GLU A 67 5.67 2.39 6.83
CA GLU A 67 5.63 3.30 5.69
C GLU A 67 6.26 2.61 4.48
N ILE A 68 5.52 2.61 3.36
CA ILE A 68 5.98 2.13 2.07
C ILE A 68 6.15 3.35 1.17
N GLN A 69 7.32 3.45 0.56
CA GLN A 69 7.62 4.53 -0.36
C GLN A 69 7.85 3.95 -1.75
N ALA A 70 7.27 4.58 -2.75
CA ALA A 70 7.51 4.22 -4.14
C ALA A 70 7.87 5.47 -4.95
N LEU A 71 8.81 5.32 -5.85
CA LEU A 71 9.17 6.33 -6.82
C LEU A 71 9.08 5.70 -8.20
N VAL A 72 8.20 6.23 -9.02
CA VAL A 72 8.00 5.78 -10.40
C VAL A 72 8.30 6.96 -11.31
N CYS A 73 9.22 6.76 -12.25
CA CYS A 73 9.62 7.79 -13.18
C CYS A 73 9.93 7.20 -14.55
N HIS A 74 9.89 8.03 -15.58
CA HIS A 74 10.25 7.59 -16.91
C HIS A 74 11.70 7.12 -16.97
N SER A 75 11.91 5.97 -17.63
CA SER A 75 13.25 5.47 -17.89
C SER A 75 13.85 6.21 -19.08
N ASN A 76 15.01 6.83 -18.88
CA ASN A 76 15.72 7.59 -19.93
C ASN A 76 16.64 6.71 -20.78
N PHE A 77 16.83 5.45 -20.42
CA PHE A 77 17.85 4.60 -21.01
C PHE A 77 17.31 3.36 -21.73
N GLY A 78 16.03 3.32 -22.00
CA GLY A 78 15.41 2.23 -22.74
C GLY A 78 15.23 0.91 -22.00
N MET A 79 15.93 0.70 -20.89
CA MET A 79 15.75 -0.48 -20.03
C MET A 79 15.24 -0.03 -18.65
N PRO A 80 13.98 -0.29 -18.34
CA PRO A 80 13.43 0.07 -17.04
C PRO A 80 14.15 -0.65 -15.90
N ARG A 81 14.46 0.10 -14.86
CA ARG A 81 15.06 -0.41 -13.62
C ARG A 81 13.99 -0.58 -12.57
N ARG A 82 14.07 -1.69 -11.87
CA ARG A 82 13.17 -1.98 -10.76
C ARG A 82 13.99 -2.35 -9.55
N THR A 83 13.75 -1.67 -8.45
CA THR A 83 14.51 -1.85 -7.23
C THR A 83 13.54 -1.98 -6.07
N ALA A 84 13.81 -2.91 -5.20
CA ALA A 84 13.06 -3.10 -3.97
C ALA A 84 14.03 -3.17 -2.79
N ALA A 85 13.77 -2.38 -1.77
CA ALA A 85 14.52 -2.38 -0.53
C ALA A 85 13.56 -2.65 0.63
N GLY A 86 13.88 -3.66 1.43
CA GLY A 86 13.05 -4.05 2.57
C GLY A 86 11.89 -4.97 2.23
N THR A 87 11.68 -5.30 0.96
CA THR A 87 10.66 -6.24 0.53
C THR A 87 11.14 -7.05 -0.67
N ASP A 88 10.41 -8.11 -1.03
CA ASP A 88 10.77 -9.01 -2.10
C ASP A 88 10.66 -8.32 -3.47
N TYR A 89 11.78 -8.29 -4.18
CA TYR A 89 11.86 -7.76 -5.54
C TYR A 89 10.90 -8.47 -6.51
N ASN A 90 10.81 -9.79 -6.43
CA ASN A 90 9.93 -10.55 -7.30
C ASN A 90 8.46 -10.22 -7.03
N ARG A 91 8.11 -9.97 -5.79
CA ARG A 91 6.75 -9.58 -5.42
C ARG A 91 6.40 -8.21 -6.00
N VAL A 92 7.32 -7.26 -5.93
CA VAL A 92 7.12 -5.94 -6.54
C VAL A 92 6.89 -6.06 -8.05
N ASN A 93 7.70 -6.86 -8.74
CA ASN A 93 7.54 -7.07 -10.18
C ASN A 93 6.20 -7.72 -10.52
N LEU A 94 5.76 -8.68 -9.72
CA LEU A 94 4.47 -9.32 -9.92
C LEU A 94 3.32 -8.32 -9.76
N LEU A 95 3.37 -7.48 -8.73
CA LEU A 95 2.36 -6.46 -8.49
C LEU A 95 2.34 -5.41 -9.61
N MET A 96 3.50 -5.04 -10.13
CA MET A 96 3.57 -4.15 -11.29
C MET A 96 2.96 -4.78 -12.54
N ALA A 97 3.17 -6.05 -12.76
CA ALA A 97 2.55 -6.77 -13.88
C ALA A 97 1.01 -6.79 -13.75
N VAL A 98 0.50 -6.95 -12.53
CA VAL A 98 -0.94 -6.86 -12.24
C VAL A 98 -1.47 -5.47 -12.59
N LEU A 99 -0.75 -4.41 -12.19
CA LEU A 99 -1.14 -3.04 -12.49
C LEU A 99 -1.19 -2.77 -14.00
N GLU A 100 -0.21 -3.26 -14.75
CA GLU A 100 -0.19 -3.10 -16.19
C GLU A 100 -1.35 -3.85 -16.86
N LYS A 101 -1.55 -5.09 -16.48
CA LYS A 101 -2.53 -5.97 -17.14
C LYS A 101 -3.96 -5.63 -16.74
N ARG A 102 -4.20 -5.40 -15.46
CA ARG A 102 -5.57 -5.27 -14.92
C ARG A 102 -6.06 -3.84 -14.83
N LEU A 103 -5.16 -2.89 -14.66
CA LEU A 103 -5.51 -1.47 -14.58
C LEU A 103 -5.06 -0.68 -15.80
N GLY A 104 -4.39 -1.31 -16.76
CA GLY A 104 -3.95 -0.65 -17.97
C GLY A 104 -2.91 0.43 -17.77
N MET A 105 -2.14 0.36 -16.69
CA MET A 105 -1.09 1.34 -16.42
C MET A 105 0.14 1.07 -17.29
N SER A 106 0.67 2.12 -17.90
CA SER A 106 1.84 2.02 -18.79
C SER A 106 3.13 2.09 -17.97
N LEU A 107 3.50 0.98 -17.34
CA LEU A 107 4.69 0.91 -16.50
C LEU A 107 5.92 0.35 -17.22
N GLY A 108 5.76 -0.13 -18.45
CA GLY A 108 6.84 -0.76 -19.22
C GLY A 108 8.01 0.17 -19.52
N ASN A 109 7.78 1.48 -19.53
CA ASN A 109 8.81 2.50 -19.78
C ASN A 109 9.20 3.27 -18.52
N CYS A 110 8.86 2.74 -17.36
CA CYS A 110 9.09 3.43 -16.10
C CYS A 110 10.11 2.69 -15.24
N ASP A 111 11.02 3.44 -14.65
CA ASP A 111 11.78 2.97 -13.50
C ASP A 111 10.89 2.98 -12.28
N ALA A 112 11.04 1.99 -11.42
CA ALA A 112 10.28 1.92 -10.18
C ALA A 112 11.19 1.53 -9.03
N TYR A 113 11.08 2.27 -7.94
CA TYR A 113 11.83 2.05 -6.72
C TYR A 113 10.83 1.92 -5.59
N VAL A 114 10.87 0.80 -4.88
CA VAL A 114 10.01 0.56 -3.73
C VAL A 114 10.88 0.36 -2.50
N ASN A 115 10.58 1.07 -1.44
CA ASN A 115 11.35 1.03 -0.20
C ASN A 115 10.41 0.92 0.99
N ILE A 116 10.73 0.01 1.89
CA ILE A 116 10.12 -0.01 3.22
C ILE A 116 10.95 0.91 4.11
N ALA A 117 10.34 1.98 4.60
CA ALA A 117 11.04 2.96 5.41
C ALA A 117 11.46 2.36 6.76
N GLY A 118 12.52 2.93 7.33
CA GLY A 118 13.02 2.53 8.64
C GLY A 118 13.95 1.33 8.67
N GLY A 119 14.39 0.86 7.50
CA GLY A 119 15.31 -0.28 7.42
C GLY A 119 14.69 -1.63 7.81
N ILE A 120 13.40 -1.69 7.92
CA ILE A 120 12.64 -2.90 8.25
C ILE A 120 12.49 -3.76 6.99
N ARG A 121 12.53 -5.08 7.18
CA ARG A 121 12.22 -6.01 6.11
C ARG A 121 10.84 -6.62 6.31
N MET A 122 10.00 -6.57 5.27
CA MET A 122 8.62 -7.04 5.35
C MET A 122 8.23 -7.74 4.04
N ASN A 123 7.90 -9.03 4.12
CA ASN A 123 7.51 -9.84 2.97
C ASN A 123 6.10 -10.43 3.11
N GLU A 124 5.29 -9.90 4.02
CA GLU A 124 3.95 -10.42 4.26
C GLU A 124 2.98 -10.00 3.15
N PRO A 125 2.09 -10.90 2.71
CA PRO A 125 1.09 -10.56 1.69
C PRO A 125 0.20 -9.38 2.07
N ALA A 126 0.03 -9.13 3.36
CA ALA A 126 -0.78 -8.02 3.87
C ALA A 126 -0.32 -6.65 3.35
N ILE A 127 0.94 -6.49 2.96
CA ILE A 127 1.46 -5.21 2.47
C ILE A 127 1.29 -5.02 0.96
N ASP A 128 0.78 -6.01 0.25
CA ASP A 128 0.62 -5.92 -1.21
C ASP A 128 -0.16 -4.68 -1.63
N LEU A 129 -1.30 -4.46 -1.00
CA LEU A 129 -2.15 -3.31 -1.33
C LEU A 129 -1.41 -1.99 -1.07
N GLY A 130 -0.61 -1.93 -0.01
CA GLY A 130 0.23 -0.77 0.28
C GLY A 130 1.26 -0.50 -0.80
N ILE A 131 1.92 -1.55 -1.29
CA ILE A 131 2.89 -1.44 -2.39
C ILE A 131 2.19 -0.93 -3.66
N VAL A 132 1.06 -1.54 -4.01
CA VAL A 132 0.27 -1.14 -5.18
C VAL A 132 -0.15 0.32 -5.07
N MET A 133 -0.67 0.74 -3.94
CA MET A 133 -1.12 2.12 -3.75
C MET A 133 0.03 3.11 -3.78
N ALA A 134 1.18 2.76 -3.24
CA ALA A 134 2.37 3.61 -3.31
C ALA A 134 2.83 3.80 -4.77
N ILE A 135 2.87 2.72 -5.54
CA ILE A 135 3.22 2.77 -6.96
C ILE A 135 2.22 3.62 -7.74
N VAL A 136 0.93 3.40 -7.56
CA VAL A 136 -0.12 4.17 -8.24
C VAL A 136 -0.06 5.64 -7.85
N SER A 137 0.13 5.93 -6.58
CA SER A 137 0.27 7.29 -6.07
C SER A 137 1.43 8.02 -6.75
N SER A 138 2.60 7.40 -6.81
CA SER A 138 3.76 7.99 -7.47
C SER A 138 3.55 8.14 -8.97
N TYR A 139 3.01 7.10 -9.63
CA TYR A 139 2.76 7.13 -11.07
C TYR A 139 1.83 8.26 -11.48
N ARG A 140 0.76 8.48 -10.71
CA ARG A 140 -0.23 9.54 -10.97
C ARG A 140 0.12 10.87 -10.33
N ASN A 141 1.19 10.89 -9.56
CA ASN A 141 1.63 12.06 -8.80
C ASN A 141 0.50 12.61 -7.90
N ARG A 142 -0.22 11.72 -7.25
CA ARG A 142 -1.32 12.05 -6.33
C ARG A 142 -1.04 11.46 -4.96
N PRO A 143 -0.86 12.30 -3.94
CA PRO A 143 -0.65 11.82 -2.58
C PRO A 143 -1.83 10.99 -2.09
N VAL A 144 -1.53 9.96 -1.32
CA VAL A 144 -2.54 9.24 -0.55
C VAL A 144 -2.79 10.03 0.73
N ASP A 145 -4.05 10.11 1.15
CA ASP A 145 -4.42 10.80 2.38
C ASP A 145 -3.57 10.27 3.54
N GLU A 146 -2.96 11.18 4.29
CA GLU A 146 -2.09 10.84 5.42
C GLU A 146 -2.79 10.09 6.54
N LYS A 147 -4.13 10.14 6.58
CA LYS A 147 -4.96 9.42 7.55
C LYS A 147 -5.37 8.04 7.07
N THR A 148 -4.78 7.56 5.99
CA THR A 148 -5.12 6.26 5.40
C THR A 148 -4.09 5.21 5.78
N ILE A 149 -4.56 4.08 6.29
CA ILE A 149 -3.76 2.90 6.57
C ILE A 149 -4.30 1.76 5.72
N VAL A 150 -3.42 1.06 5.01
CA VAL A 150 -3.79 0.11 3.96
C VAL A 150 -3.28 -1.28 4.29
N PHE A 151 -4.09 -2.30 4.09
CA PHE A 151 -3.64 -3.68 4.12
C PHE A 151 -4.50 -4.55 3.21
N GLY A 152 -3.91 -5.60 2.70
CA GLY A 152 -4.59 -6.59 1.87
C GLY A 152 -3.62 -7.29 0.93
N GLU A 153 -3.94 -8.54 0.60
CA GLU A 153 -3.23 -9.30 -0.42
C GLU A 153 -3.82 -8.98 -1.79
N VAL A 154 -2.97 -8.81 -2.78
CA VAL A 154 -3.40 -8.57 -4.16
C VAL A 154 -3.15 -9.82 -4.98
N GLY A 155 -4.20 -10.35 -5.60
CA GLY A 155 -4.12 -11.50 -6.47
C GLY A 155 -3.84 -11.13 -7.92
N LEU A 156 -3.58 -12.15 -8.75
CA LEU A 156 -3.20 -11.96 -10.15
C LEU A 156 -4.31 -11.40 -11.04
N SER A 157 -5.56 -11.47 -10.57
CA SER A 157 -6.68 -10.86 -11.27
C SER A 157 -6.93 -9.42 -10.85
N GLY A 158 -6.08 -8.87 -9.99
CA GLY A 158 -6.24 -7.54 -9.42
C GLY A 158 -7.20 -7.49 -8.24
N GLU A 159 -7.64 -8.65 -7.77
CA GLU A 159 -8.52 -8.71 -6.59
C GLU A 159 -7.73 -8.44 -5.31
N VAL A 160 -8.40 -7.82 -4.36
CA VAL A 160 -7.88 -7.63 -3.01
C VAL A 160 -8.48 -8.68 -2.09
N ARG A 161 -7.65 -9.45 -1.46
CA ARG A 161 -8.05 -10.51 -0.55
C ARG A 161 -7.84 -10.09 0.90
N ALA A 162 -8.76 -10.49 1.75
CA ALA A 162 -8.59 -10.33 3.18
C ALA A 162 -7.40 -11.13 3.66
N VAL A 163 -6.68 -10.59 4.61
CA VAL A 163 -5.59 -11.29 5.29
C VAL A 163 -6.06 -11.67 6.68
N ASN A 164 -5.51 -12.78 7.19
CA ASN A 164 -5.83 -13.20 8.54
C ASN A 164 -5.21 -12.23 9.53
N MET A 165 -6.09 -11.54 10.22
CA MET A 165 -5.77 -10.69 11.36
C MET A 165 -6.39 -11.35 12.58
N PRO A 166 -5.61 -12.05 13.44
CA PRO A 166 -6.15 -12.70 14.63
C PRO A 166 -6.70 -11.72 15.66
#